data_66e4eb135c69f7ead634e25bbaf87a72
#
_entry.id   66e4eb135c69f7ead634e25bbaf87a72
#
_cell.length_a   1.000
_cell.length_b   1.000
_cell.length_c   1.000
_cell.angle_alpha   90.00
_cell.angle_beta   90.00
_cell.angle_gamma   90.00
#
_symmetry.space_group_name_H-M   'P 1'
#
loop_
_entity.id
_entity.type
_entity.pdbx_description
1 polymer ?
#
loop_
_entity_poly.entity_id
_entity_poly.type
_entity_poly.pdbx_seq_one_letter_code
_entity_poly.pdbx_strand_id
1 'polypeptide(L)'
;MLTQAKGSPLWDEIIKRGYTLGDNVVHDPTRQNTESRTILGILGKLRELNLINNKHIPEMYLRASYQQRLDLLRGLMDTDGYYHITRHRYVMNTDSEWQYKDLVKLLGTLGVKPTVFDAINKCNGKSFKGWNVCFNSMTTNFFLTRNQDLEKPKLDKCSFRIIKSCEPCEEVPTQCIAVDSPSHTYCFGYTMIPTHNTNEKIDLKGGFNAVTRGTTKMQYPLNTIEDCNYGHYEMQLSTYAFMLQQRHPEYVIKDLILNHYDHNMKNTLYHCIYRKDEVKRMLADYYKKKKQQLKAARRKPIVY
;
A
#
# COMPACT_ATOMS: atom_id res chain seq x y z
N MET A 1 -17.84 4.64 28.38
CA MET A 1 -16.82 4.72 29.43
C MET A 1 -15.52 4.15 28.85
N LEU A 2 -14.40 4.80 29.08
CA LEU A 2 -13.08 4.37 28.66
C LEU A 2 -12.26 4.03 29.91
N THR A 3 -11.53 2.91 29.89
CA THR A 3 -10.69 2.45 31.00
C THR A 3 -9.22 2.54 30.58
N GLN A 4 -8.41 3.18 31.42
CA GLN A 4 -6.99 3.38 31.21
C GLN A 4 -6.20 3.17 32.50
N ALA A 5 -4.88 3.11 32.40
CA ALA A 5 -4.03 3.18 33.59
C ALA A 5 -4.27 4.48 34.33
N LYS A 6 -4.18 4.45 35.68
CA LYS A 6 -4.33 5.63 36.52
C LYS A 6 -3.28 6.68 36.15
N GLY A 7 -3.73 7.91 35.94
CA GLY A 7 -2.85 9.00 35.49
C GLY A 7 -2.37 8.89 34.04
N SER A 8 -3.09 8.16 33.19
CA SER A 8 -2.73 8.01 31.77
C SER A 8 -2.73 9.37 31.06
N PRO A 9 -1.69 9.73 30.32
CA PRO A 9 -1.63 10.99 29.55
C PRO A 9 -2.69 11.05 28.44
N LEU A 10 -3.37 9.95 28.15
CA LEU A 10 -4.49 9.93 27.20
C LEU A 10 -5.66 10.79 27.67
N TRP A 11 -5.84 10.96 28.97
CA TRP A 11 -6.90 11.85 29.50
C TRP A 11 -6.69 13.29 29.09
N ASP A 12 -5.46 13.78 29.19
CA ASP A 12 -5.08 15.14 28.79
C ASP A 12 -5.23 15.33 27.27
N GLU A 13 -4.87 14.32 26.49
CA GLU A 13 -5.02 14.34 25.03
C GLU A 13 -6.50 14.39 24.60
N ILE A 14 -7.40 13.69 25.30
CA ILE A 14 -8.85 13.74 25.07
C ILE A 14 -9.38 15.14 25.34
N ILE A 15 -8.98 15.76 26.47
CA ILE A 15 -9.38 17.12 26.83
C ILE A 15 -8.85 18.12 25.81
N LYS A 16 -7.57 18.02 25.44
CA LYS A 16 -6.93 18.89 24.45
C LYS A 16 -7.62 18.85 23.09
N ARG A 17 -8.22 17.73 22.73
CA ARG A 17 -9.03 17.56 21.50
C ARG A 17 -10.47 18.08 21.64
N GLY A 18 -10.82 18.74 22.76
CA GLY A 18 -12.10 19.40 22.96
C GLY A 18 -13.21 18.49 23.50
N TYR A 19 -12.88 17.30 24.00
CA TYR A 19 -13.86 16.44 24.64
C TYR A 19 -13.89 16.68 26.15
N THR A 20 -15.06 16.54 26.73
CA THR A 20 -15.27 16.69 28.19
C THR A 20 -15.31 15.32 28.84
N LEU A 21 -14.58 15.14 29.92
CA LEU A 21 -14.64 13.95 30.75
C LEU A 21 -15.66 14.14 31.88
N GLY A 22 -16.42 13.09 32.16
CA GLY A 22 -17.33 13.10 33.32
C GLY A 22 -16.55 13.04 34.62
N ASP A 23 -17.12 13.66 35.65
CA ASP A 23 -16.50 13.80 36.99
C ASP A 23 -16.40 12.47 37.75
N ASN A 24 -17.24 11.48 37.40
CA ASN A 24 -17.26 10.19 38.05
C ASN A 24 -16.12 9.34 37.53
N VAL A 25 -15.10 9.14 38.36
CA VAL A 25 -14.01 8.20 38.15
C VAL A 25 -14.38 6.86 38.80
N VAL A 26 -14.51 5.82 37.98
CA VAL A 26 -14.79 4.47 38.49
C VAL A 26 -13.48 3.71 38.61
N HIS A 27 -13.18 3.24 39.81
CA HIS A 27 -12.04 2.38 40.09
C HIS A 27 -12.52 0.93 40.19
N ASP A 28 -11.92 0.05 39.38
CA ASP A 28 -12.16 -1.39 39.51
C ASP A 28 -11.36 -1.93 40.71
N PRO A 29 -12.00 -2.46 41.76
CA PRO A 29 -11.32 -2.96 42.93
C PRO A 29 -10.38 -4.15 42.61
N THR A 30 -10.62 -4.85 41.52
CA THR A 30 -9.77 -5.97 41.05
C THR A 30 -8.58 -5.49 40.22
N ARG A 31 -8.59 -4.21 39.79
CA ARG A 31 -7.57 -3.59 38.95
C ARG A 31 -7.09 -2.28 39.58
N GLN A 32 -6.35 -2.37 40.66
CA GLN A 32 -5.93 -1.22 41.49
C GLN A 32 -5.25 -0.06 40.74
N ASN A 33 -4.64 -0.34 39.58
CA ASN A 33 -3.91 0.64 38.77
C ASN A 33 -4.69 1.17 37.56
N THR A 34 -6.00 0.98 37.50
CA THR A 34 -6.83 1.48 36.41
C THR A 34 -7.89 2.44 36.87
N GLU A 35 -8.26 3.37 36.05
CA GLU A 35 -9.39 4.27 36.22
C GLU A 35 -10.26 4.28 34.95
N SER A 36 -11.55 4.43 35.12
CA SER A 36 -12.52 4.51 34.03
C SER A 36 -13.27 5.85 34.12
N ARG A 37 -13.30 6.56 32.98
CA ARG A 37 -14.02 7.84 32.88
C ARG A 37 -14.98 7.82 31.70
N THR A 38 -16.07 8.57 31.83
CA THR A 38 -17.03 8.76 30.73
C THR A 38 -16.58 9.93 29.86
N ILE A 39 -16.52 9.73 28.56
CA ILE A 39 -16.35 10.83 27.61
C ILE A 39 -17.75 11.35 27.26
N LEU A 40 -18.03 12.59 27.59
CA LEU A 40 -19.34 13.18 27.39
C LEU A 40 -19.58 13.60 25.93
N GLY A 41 -20.81 13.55 25.47
CA GLY A 41 -21.25 14.06 24.18
C GLY A 41 -20.97 13.15 22.98
N ILE A 42 -20.23 12.04 23.12
CA ILE A 42 -19.87 11.19 21.96
C ILE A 42 -20.89 10.09 21.65
N LEU A 43 -21.80 9.77 22.59
CA LEU A 43 -22.67 8.59 22.46
C LEU A 43 -23.59 8.64 21.23
N GLY A 44 -24.12 9.82 20.89
CA GLY A 44 -24.92 10.02 19.68
C GLY A 44 -24.15 9.64 18.42
N LYS A 45 -22.95 10.17 18.27
CA LYS A 45 -22.06 9.85 17.12
C LYS A 45 -21.67 8.38 17.05
N LEU A 46 -21.43 7.74 18.20
CA LEU A 46 -21.12 6.31 18.22
C LEU A 46 -22.32 5.46 17.78
N ARG A 47 -23.55 5.87 18.09
CA ARG A 47 -24.78 5.22 17.61
C ARG A 47 -24.97 5.40 16.10
N GLU A 48 -24.83 6.62 15.60
CA GLU A 48 -24.91 6.95 14.18
C GLU A 48 -23.92 6.13 13.35
N LEU A 49 -22.71 5.93 13.87
CA LEU A 49 -21.65 5.15 13.24
C LEU A 49 -21.74 3.64 13.52
N ASN A 50 -22.80 3.18 14.18
CA ASN A 50 -23.02 1.79 14.57
C ASN A 50 -21.83 1.16 15.32
N LEU A 51 -21.21 1.94 16.22
CA LEU A 51 -20.02 1.51 16.99
C LEU A 51 -20.34 0.95 18.37
N ILE A 52 -21.60 0.98 18.78
CA ILE A 52 -22.02 0.43 20.09
C ILE A 52 -22.07 -1.08 20.00
N ASN A 53 -21.26 -1.76 20.81
CA ASN A 53 -21.08 -3.22 20.82
C ASN A 53 -20.71 -3.82 19.45
N ASN A 54 -20.20 -3.00 18.54
CA ASN A 54 -19.84 -3.39 17.19
C ASN A 54 -18.50 -2.74 16.81
N LYS A 55 -17.40 -3.40 17.19
CA LYS A 55 -16.05 -2.87 16.95
C LYS A 55 -15.66 -3.04 15.48
N HIS A 56 -15.67 -1.92 14.73
CA HIS A 56 -15.18 -1.82 13.37
C HIS A 56 -14.64 -0.42 13.10
N ILE A 57 -13.98 -0.20 11.97
CA ILE A 57 -13.57 1.13 11.51
C ILE A 57 -14.57 1.58 10.43
N PRO A 58 -15.40 2.62 10.69
CA PRO A 58 -16.31 3.12 9.68
C PRO A 58 -15.57 3.56 8.42
N GLU A 59 -16.15 3.27 7.25
CA GLU A 59 -15.52 3.50 5.94
C GLU A 59 -15.08 4.96 5.74
N MET A 60 -15.83 5.92 6.30
CA MET A 60 -15.47 7.34 6.23
C MET A 60 -14.10 7.65 6.84
N TYR A 61 -13.69 6.91 7.88
CA TYR A 61 -12.38 7.08 8.50
C TYR A 61 -11.25 6.55 7.62
N LEU A 62 -11.51 5.52 6.83
CA LEU A 62 -10.52 4.99 5.87
C LEU A 62 -10.28 5.95 4.70
N ARG A 63 -11.21 6.87 4.44
CA ARG A 63 -11.12 7.92 3.40
C ARG A 63 -10.79 9.30 3.95
N ALA A 64 -10.62 9.43 5.26
CA ALA A 64 -10.25 10.68 5.91
C ALA A 64 -8.83 11.13 5.50
N SER A 65 -8.42 12.33 5.93
CA SER A 65 -7.07 12.82 5.68
C SER A 65 -6.00 11.85 6.23
N TYR A 66 -4.78 11.92 5.69
CA TYR A 66 -3.66 11.10 6.17
C TYR A 66 -3.47 11.24 7.68
N GLN A 67 -3.50 12.47 8.20
CA GLN A 67 -3.32 12.75 9.62
C GLN A 67 -4.43 12.13 10.48
N GLN A 68 -5.69 12.23 10.06
CA GLN A 68 -6.81 11.63 10.79
C GLN A 68 -6.72 10.10 10.84
N ARG A 69 -6.32 9.46 9.74
CA ARG A 69 -6.11 8.01 9.70
C ARG A 69 -4.92 7.59 10.57
N LEU A 70 -3.86 8.38 10.58
CA LEU A 70 -2.70 8.14 11.44
C LEU A 70 -3.07 8.29 12.92
N ASP A 71 -3.85 9.32 13.28
CA ASP A 71 -4.30 9.51 14.66
C ASP A 71 -5.26 8.42 15.12
N LEU A 72 -6.12 7.91 14.22
CA LEU A 72 -6.95 6.74 14.51
C LEU A 72 -6.08 5.51 14.81
N LEU A 73 -5.08 5.23 13.97
CA LEU A 73 -4.16 4.11 14.20
C LEU A 73 -3.42 4.26 15.53
N ARG A 74 -2.93 5.47 15.83
CA ARG A 74 -2.24 5.77 17.09
C ARG A 74 -3.13 5.53 18.31
N GLY A 75 -4.40 5.96 18.25
CA GLY A 75 -5.36 5.70 19.32
C GLY A 75 -5.60 4.20 19.55
N LEU A 76 -5.74 3.43 18.47
CA LEU A 76 -5.85 1.97 18.53
C LEU A 76 -4.60 1.32 19.14
N MET A 77 -3.43 1.80 18.74
CA MET A 77 -2.16 1.30 19.28
C MET A 77 -1.95 1.65 20.75
N ASP A 78 -2.40 2.82 21.19
CA ASP A 78 -2.30 3.21 22.60
C ASP A 78 -3.22 2.39 23.52
N THR A 79 -4.33 1.86 22.98
CA THR A 79 -5.27 1.03 23.77
C THR A 79 -4.89 -0.45 23.72
N ASP A 80 -4.81 -1.03 22.55
CA ASP A 80 -4.74 -2.49 22.35
C ASP A 80 -3.44 -2.96 21.69
N GLY A 81 -2.58 -2.01 21.25
CA GLY A 81 -1.32 -2.33 20.60
C GLY A 81 -0.11 -2.37 21.53
N TYR A 82 0.97 -2.94 21.07
CA TYR A 82 2.28 -2.86 21.73
C TYR A 82 3.42 -2.90 20.72
N TYR A 83 4.61 -2.49 21.18
CA TYR A 83 5.85 -2.59 20.41
C TYR A 83 6.69 -3.78 20.92
N HIS A 84 6.97 -4.70 20.00
CA HIS A 84 7.80 -5.86 20.31
C HIS A 84 9.27 -5.51 20.14
N ILE A 85 9.94 -5.22 21.26
CA ILE A 85 11.32 -4.68 21.28
C ILE A 85 12.32 -5.58 20.52
N THR A 86 12.34 -6.88 20.82
CA THR A 86 13.30 -7.81 20.20
C THR A 86 13.11 -7.99 18.71
N ARG A 87 11.87 -7.93 18.23
CA ARG A 87 11.51 -8.08 16.81
C ARG A 87 11.38 -6.74 16.08
N HIS A 88 11.49 -5.63 16.81
CA HIS A 88 11.37 -4.26 16.30
C HIS A 88 10.13 -4.07 15.41
N ARG A 89 8.97 -4.41 15.94
CA ARG A 89 7.70 -4.29 15.20
C ARG A 89 6.55 -3.93 16.12
N TYR A 90 5.59 -3.21 15.56
CA TYR A 90 4.30 -2.98 16.18
C TYR A 90 3.45 -4.24 16.06
N VAL A 91 2.67 -4.52 17.07
CA VAL A 91 1.75 -5.65 17.12
C VAL A 91 0.44 -5.20 17.73
N MET A 92 -0.65 -5.56 17.08
CA MET A 92 -1.98 -5.46 17.63
C MET A 92 -2.66 -6.83 17.57
N ASN A 93 -3.14 -7.27 18.74
CA ASN A 93 -3.86 -8.54 18.88
C ASN A 93 -5.34 -8.27 18.85
N THR A 94 -6.11 -9.12 18.16
CA THR A 94 -7.56 -9.08 18.15
C THR A 94 -8.14 -10.49 18.02
N ASP A 95 -9.31 -10.68 18.56
CA ASP A 95 -10.16 -11.87 18.39
C ASP A 95 -11.28 -11.63 17.34
N SER A 96 -11.41 -10.41 16.85
CA SER A 96 -12.39 -10.01 15.86
C SER A 96 -11.82 -10.07 14.45
N GLU A 97 -12.45 -10.87 13.59
CA GLU A 97 -12.08 -10.96 12.17
C GLU A 97 -12.30 -9.63 11.43
N TRP A 98 -13.36 -8.92 11.74
CA TRP A 98 -13.65 -7.61 11.16
C TRP A 98 -12.60 -6.58 11.57
N GLN A 99 -12.23 -6.56 12.85
CA GLN A 99 -11.26 -5.61 13.36
C GLN A 99 -9.88 -5.77 12.71
N TYR A 100 -9.38 -7.01 12.51
CA TYR A 100 -8.09 -7.17 11.84
C TYR A 100 -8.16 -6.79 10.35
N LYS A 101 -9.28 -7.11 9.67
CA LYS A 101 -9.47 -6.72 8.26
C LYS A 101 -9.47 -5.21 8.08
N ASP A 102 -10.17 -4.49 8.96
CA ASP A 102 -10.20 -3.03 8.94
C ASP A 102 -8.85 -2.41 9.30
N LEU A 103 -8.14 -3.01 10.26
CA LEU A 103 -6.78 -2.57 10.59
C LEU A 103 -5.81 -2.77 9.41
N VAL A 104 -5.92 -3.88 8.69
CA VAL A 104 -5.13 -4.12 7.47
C VAL A 104 -5.42 -3.08 6.39
N LYS A 105 -6.70 -2.72 6.19
CA LYS A 105 -7.09 -1.63 5.28
C LYS A 105 -6.50 -0.30 5.74
N LEU A 106 -6.66 0.06 7.02
CA LEU A 106 -6.15 1.30 7.58
C LEU A 106 -4.63 1.43 7.37
N LEU A 107 -3.88 0.39 7.71
CA LEU A 107 -2.44 0.32 7.49
C LEU A 107 -2.08 0.47 6.01
N GLY A 108 -2.80 -0.21 5.12
CA GLY A 108 -2.63 -0.08 3.68
C GLY A 108 -2.82 1.36 3.19
N THR A 109 -3.85 2.07 3.68
CA THR A 109 -4.11 3.48 3.33
C THR A 109 -3.05 4.45 3.84
N LEU A 110 -2.24 4.03 4.83
CA LEU A 110 -1.10 4.77 5.36
C LEU A 110 0.23 4.38 4.70
N GLY A 111 0.19 3.48 3.69
CA GLY A 111 1.38 2.98 3.01
C GLY A 111 2.17 1.94 3.82
N VAL A 112 1.60 1.45 4.91
CA VAL A 112 2.24 0.49 5.80
C VAL A 112 1.86 -0.93 5.41
N LYS A 113 2.86 -1.82 5.24
CA LYS A 113 2.63 -3.23 4.92
C LYS A 113 2.35 -4.05 6.19
N PRO A 114 1.13 -4.54 6.42
CA PRO A 114 0.86 -5.45 7.52
C PRO A 114 1.24 -6.88 7.18
N THR A 115 1.53 -7.66 8.22
CA THR A 115 1.61 -9.12 8.19
C THR A 115 0.67 -9.66 9.25
N VAL A 116 -0.24 -10.55 8.87
CA VAL A 116 -1.21 -11.15 9.78
C VAL A 116 -0.81 -12.59 10.08
N PHE A 117 -0.84 -12.94 11.34
CA PHE A 117 -0.61 -14.31 11.81
C PHE A 117 -1.82 -14.78 12.62
N ASP A 118 -2.24 -16.02 12.39
CA ASP A 118 -3.19 -16.67 13.28
C ASP A 118 -2.58 -16.80 14.68
N ALA A 119 -3.38 -16.56 15.70
CA ALA A 119 -2.99 -16.61 17.08
C ALA A 119 -4.03 -17.34 17.91
N ILE A 120 -3.59 -17.92 19.02
CA ILE A 120 -4.47 -18.42 20.08
C ILE A 120 -4.29 -17.48 21.27
N ASN A 121 -5.28 -16.64 21.51
CA ASN A 121 -5.31 -15.72 22.64
C ASN A 121 -5.84 -16.45 23.87
N LYS A 122 -5.25 -16.19 25.03
CA LYS A 122 -5.68 -16.77 26.29
C LYS A 122 -6.20 -15.67 27.22
N CYS A 123 -7.39 -15.83 27.74
CA CYS A 123 -7.97 -14.93 28.73
C CYS A 123 -8.79 -15.75 29.74
N ASN A 124 -8.54 -15.54 31.04
CA ASN A 124 -9.26 -16.22 32.12
C ASN A 124 -9.32 -17.73 31.97
N GLY A 125 -8.20 -18.36 31.58
CA GLY A 125 -8.10 -19.83 31.40
C GLY A 125 -8.78 -20.36 30.12
N LYS A 126 -9.46 -19.53 29.34
CA LYS A 126 -10.07 -19.90 28.05
C LYS A 126 -9.15 -19.53 26.90
N SER A 127 -9.15 -20.36 25.84
CA SER A 127 -8.40 -20.10 24.62
C SER A 127 -9.37 -19.68 23.51
N PHE A 128 -9.01 -18.63 22.77
CA PHE A 128 -9.80 -18.07 21.68
C PHE A 128 -8.94 -17.97 20.42
N LYS A 129 -9.53 -18.24 19.28
CA LYS A 129 -8.91 -17.91 18.00
C LYS A 129 -8.77 -16.38 17.90
N GLY A 130 -7.65 -15.92 17.40
CA GLY A 130 -7.40 -14.52 17.19
C GLY A 130 -6.35 -14.29 16.12
N TRP A 131 -6.00 -13.04 15.92
CA TRP A 131 -5.03 -12.61 14.91
C TRP A 131 -4.04 -11.61 15.50
N ASN A 132 -2.79 -11.76 15.12
CA ASN A 132 -1.74 -10.78 15.39
C ASN A 132 -1.45 -10.02 14.11
N VAL A 133 -1.79 -8.74 14.09
CA VAL A 133 -1.43 -7.83 13.00
C VAL A 133 -0.12 -7.16 13.35
N CYS A 134 0.91 -7.48 12.57
CA CYS A 134 2.27 -6.99 12.78
C CYS A 134 2.65 -6.04 11.66
N PHE A 135 3.31 -4.93 11.98
CA PHE A 135 3.76 -3.95 10.99
C PHE A 135 4.95 -3.15 11.50
N ASN A 136 5.63 -2.45 10.59
CA ASN A 136 6.79 -1.62 10.88
C ASN A 136 6.68 -0.27 10.17
N SER A 137 7.38 0.72 10.68
CA SER A 137 7.69 1.96 9.98
C SER A 137 9.11 2.39 10.29
N MET A 138 9.75 3.01 9.32
CA MET A 138 11.08 3.59 9.50
C MET A 138 11.03 5.04 9.98
N THR A 139 9.93 5.72 9.77
CA THR A 139 9.83 7.18 9.94
C THR A 139 8.68 7.60 10.84
N THR A 140 7.70 6.73 11.06
CA THR A 140 6.46 7.10 11.73
C THR A 140 6.31 6.35 13.04
N ASN A 141 6.13 7.10 14.14
CA ASN A 141 5.69 6.55 15.41
C ASN A 141 4.18 6.34 15.40
N PHE A 142 3.75 5.13 15.77
CA PHE A 142 2.34 4.73 15.82
C PHE A 142 1.74 4.74 17.22
N PHE A 143 2.33 5.47 18.17
CA PHE A 143 1.74 5.78 19.47
C PHE A 143 1.50 7.28 19.61
N LEU A 144 0.45 7.67 20.32
CA LEU A 144 0.18 9.06 20.66
C LEU A 144 1.03 9.51 21.83
N THR A 145 1.05 8.71 22.90
CA THR A 145 1.52 9.14 24.22
C THR A 145 2.57 8.23 24.83
N ARG A 146 2.62 6.96 24.45
CA ARG A 146 3.52 5.97 25.05
C ARG A 146 4.54 5.43 24.05
N ASN A 147 5.62 4.87 24.55
CA ASN A 147 6.63 4.17 23.75
C ASN A 147 7.24 4.99 22.60
N GLN A 148 7.26 6.32 22.72
CA GLN A 148 7.81 7.18 21.69
C GLN A 148 9.33 7.04 21.57
N ASP A 149 10.00 6.70 22.66
CA ASP A 149 11.46 6.59 22.75
C ASP A 149 12.01 5.19 22.40
N LEU A 150 11.11 4.20 22.26
CA LEU A 150 11.51 2.81 22.07
C LEU A 150 11.83 2.42 20.63
N GLU A 151 11.64 3.35 19.70
CA GLU A 151 11.72 3.08 18.29
C GLU A 151 13.09 3.36 17.73
N LYS A 152 13.84 2.31 17.49
CA LYS A 152 14.94 2.36 16.54
C LYS A 152 14.52 1.60 15.30
N PRO A 153 14.21 2.29 14.19
CA PRO A 153 13.85 1.62 12.95
C PRO A 153 15.03 0.75 12.49
N LYS A 154 14.77 -0.54 12.28
CA LYS A 154 15.67 -1.37 11.48
C LYS A 154 15.36 -1.12 10.01
N LEU A 155 16.40 -1.13 9.19
CA LEU A 155 16.28 -1.13 7.73
C LEU A 155 15.16 -2.09 7.29
N ASP A 156 14.15 -1.53 6.65
CA ASP A 156 12.93 -2.25 6.32
C ASP A 156 13.20 -3.26 5.18
N LYS A 157 13.33 -4.51 5.58
CA LYS A 157 13.32 -5.63 4.63
C LYS A 157 11.91 -5.92 4.07
N CYS A 158 10.90 -5.20 4.57
CA CYS A 158 9.49 -5.49 4.33
C CYS A 158 8.81 -4.60 3.29
N SER A 159 9.54 -3.67 2.65
CA SER A 159 8.99 -2.78 1.61
C SER A 159 8.63 -3.52 0.31
N PHE A 160 9.19 -4.71 0.10
CA PHE A 160 8.94 -5.50 -1.11
C PHE A 160 7.74 -6.43 -0.95
N ARG A 161 6.96 -6.56 -2.02
CA ARG A 161 5.95 -7.60 -2.16
C ARG A 161 6.45 -8.64 -3.15
N ILE A 162 6.21 -9.90 -2.84
CA ILE A 162 6.65 -11.03 -3.66
C ILE A 162 5.40 -11.64 -4.30
N ILE A 163 5.40 -11.78 -5.60
CA ILE A 163 4.38 -12.53 -6.32
C ILE A 163 4.63 -14.01 -6.02
N LYS A 164 3.68 -14.66 -5.34
CA LYS A 164 3.79 -16.07 -4.96
C LYS A 164 3.41 -17.01 -6.09
N SER A 165 2.35 -16.70 -6.80
CA SER A 165 1.88 -17.46 -7.96
C SER A 165 1.24 -16.54 -8.97
N CYS A 166 1.20 -16.97 -10.21
CA CYS A 166 0.45 -16.36 -11.30
C CYS A 166 -0.19 -17.53 -12.07
N GLU A 167 -1.48 -17.69 -11.91
CA GLU A 167 -2.23 -18.80 -12.47
C GLU A 167 -3.25 -18.29 -13.48
N PRO A 168 -3.56 -19.06 -14.54
CA PRO A 168 -4.67 -18.71 -15.42
C PRO A 168 -5.97 -18.60 -14.63
N CYS A 169 -6.78 -17.61 -14.95
CA CYS A 169 -8.13 -17.46 -14.41
C CYS A 169 -9.12 -17.42 -15.58
N GLU A 170 -10.38 -17.57 -15.24
CA GLU A 170 -11.46 -17.42 -16.23
C GLU A 170 -11.43 -16.00 -16.81
N GLU A 171 -11.82 -15.89 -18.08
CA GLU A 171 -11.97 -14.60 -18.74
C GLU A 171 -13.14 -13.85 -18.11
N VAL A 172 -12.83 -12.65 -17.60
CA VAL A 172 -13.83 -11.77 -17.02
C VAL A 172 -13.78 -10.39 -17.71
N PRO A 173 -14.89 -9.67 -17.83
CA PRO A 173 -14.86 -8.30 -18.30
C PRO A 173 -13.91 -7.47 -17.45
N THR A 174 -12.97 -6.79 -18.09
CA THR A 174 -12.00 -5.91 -17.43
C THR A 174 -12.24 -4.47 -17.82
N GLN A 175 -11.94 -3.56 -16.92
CA GLN A 175 -12.05 -2.12 -17.16
C GLN A 175 -10.73 -1.44 -16.83
N CYS A 176 -10.25 -0.62 -17.75
CA CYS A 176 -9.14 0.29 -17.49
C CYS A 176 -9.61 1.50 -16.70
N ILE A 177 -8.84 1.88 -15.67
CA ILE A 177 -9.11 3.05 -14.84
C ILE A 177 -8.10 4.13 -15.21
N ALA A 178 -8.58 5.30 -15.59
CA ALA A 178 -7.75 6.49 -15.72
C ALA A 178 -7.82 7.27 -14.40
N VAL A 179 -6.65 7.68 -13.88
CA VAL A 179 -6.55 8.49 -12.66
C VAL A 179 -5.90 9.82 -12.98
N ASP A 180 -6.46 10.89 -12.43
CA ASP A 180 -5.94 12.24 -12.57
C ASP A 180 -4.82 12.49 -11.52
N SER A 181 -3.74 11.75 -11.69
CA SER A 181 -2.53 11.86 -10.88
C SER A 181 -1.33 12.01 -11.81
N PRO A 182 -0.38 12.89 -11.52
CA PRO A 182 0.84 13.02 -12.33
C PRO A 182 1.64 11.72 -12.49
N SER A 183 1.53 10.82 -11.50
CA SER A 183 2.18 9.51 -11.53
C SER A 183 1.35 8.42 -12.21
N HIS A 184 0.09 8.69 -12.58
CA HIS A 184 -0.87 7.70 -13.09
C HIS A 184 -0.99 6.44 -12.22
N THR A 185 -0.65 6.57 -10.94
CA THR A 185 -0.64 5.47 -9.98
C THR A 185 -1.90 5.50 -9.15
N TYR A 186 -2.51 4.36 -8.96
CA TYR A 186 -3.62 4.16 -8.03
C TYR A 186 -3.34 2.96 -7.12
N CYS A 187 -4.05 2.89 -6.01
CA CYS A 187 -3.88 1.80 -5.06
C CYS A 187 -4.95 0.73 -5.28
N PHE A 188 -4.51 -0.52 -5.34
CA PHE A 188 -5.39 -1.67 -5.58
C PHE A 188 -5.41 -2.63 -4.38
N GLY A 189 -6.60 -3.20 -4.13
CA GLY A 189 -6.83 -4.20 -3.10
C GLY A 189 -6.78 -3.66 -1.67
N TYR A 190 -7.07 -4.53 -0.71
CA TYR A 190 -7.12 -4.18 0.72
C TYR A 190 -5.79 -3.67 1.30
N THR A 191 -4.69 -4.08 0.72
CA THR A 191 -3.35 -3.67 1.17
C THR A 191 -2.79 -2.50 0.38
N MET A 192 -3.65 -1.82 -0.39
CA MET A 192 -3.32 -0.60 -1.13
C MET A 192 -2.02 -0.73 -1.93
N ILE A 193 -1.92 -1.76 -2.77
CA ILE A 193 -0.75 -1.97 -3.62
C ILE A 193 -0.75 -0.89 -4.71
N PRO A 194 0.30 -0.05 -4.79
CA PRO A 194 0.41 0.90 -5.88
C PRO A 194 0.47 0.17 -7.21
N THR A 195 -0.44 0.51 -8.10
CA THR A 195 -0.56 -0.06 -9.43
C THR A 195 -0.57 1.09 -10.42
N HIS A 196 0.23 0.97 -11.45
CA HIS A 196 0.27 1.95 -12.52
C HIS A 196 -0.63 1.48 -13.67
N ASN A 197 -1.51 2.35 -14.12
CA ASN A 197 -2.21 2.12 -15.36
C ASN A 197 -1.34 2.58 -16.54
N THR A 198 -1.29 1.79 -17.61
CA THR A 198 -0.50 2.07 -18.81
C THR A 198 -1.06 3.21 -19.66
N ASN A 199 -2.08 3.93 -19.20
CA ASN A 199 -2.57 5.10 -19.87
C ASN A 199 -1.67 6.31 -19.60
N GLU A 200 -0.59 6.45 -20.37
CA GLU A 200 -0.20 7.81 -20.69
C GLU A 200 -1.46 8.53 -21.25
N LYS A 201 -1.75 9.73 -20.77
CA LYS A 201 -2.61 10.66 -21.50
C LYS A 201 -1.97 10.79 -22.89
N ILE A 202 -2.46 10.03 -23.83
CA ILE A 202 -2.19 10.35 -25.23
C ILE A 202 -2.75 11.76 -25.38
N ASP A 203 -1.90 12.74 -25.56
CA ASP A 203 -2.33 14.11 -25.78
C ASP A 203 -3.12 14.11 -27.10
N LEU A 204 -4.44 14.08 -26.96
CA LEU A 204 -5.38 13.94 -28.08
C LEU A 204 -5.36 15.12 -29.05
N LYS A 205 -4.52 16.15 -28.79
CA LYS A 205 -4.36 17.29 -29.64
C LYS A 205 -3.83 16.97 -31.06
N GLY A 206 -3.24 15.78 -31.27
CA GLY A 206 -2.72 15.34 -32.56
C GLY A 206 -3.39 14.11 -33.17
N GLY A 207 -4.31 13.44 -32.47
CA GLY A 207 -4.86 12.14 -32.88
C GLY A 207 -3.79 11.04 -32.90
N PHE A 208 -4.21 9.76 -32.88
CA PHE A 208 -3.28 8.62 -32.91
C PHE A 208 -2.45 8.56 -34.21
N ASN A 209 -2.87 9.21 -35.28
CA ASN A 209 -2.12 9.30 -36.54
C ASN A 209 -0.83 10.16 -36.44
N ALA A 210 -0.80 11.19 -35.58
CA ALA A 210 0.43 11.89 -35.21
C ALA A 210 1.32 11.06 -34.27
N VAL A 211 0.82 9.94 -33.77
CA VAL A 211 1.38 9.05 -32.76
C VAL A 211 2.01 7.81 -33.40
N THR A 212 1.61 7.45 -34.65
CA THR A 212 2.12 6.26 -35.34
C THR A 212 3.37 6.53 -36.19
N ARG A 213 3.72 7.81 -36.45
CA ARG A 213 4.91 8.21 -37.21
C ARG A 213 5.69 9.25 -36.41
N GLY A 214 6.90 8.92 -36.00
CA GLY A 214 7.86 9.85 -35.41
C GLY A 214 8.77 10.43 -36.50
N THR A 215 9.13 11.71 -36.35
CA THR A 215 10.16 12.35 -37.19
C THR A 215 11.58 12.05 -36.67
N THR A 216 11.67 11.55 -35.48
CA THR A 216 12.93 11.19 -34.78
C THR A 216 12.92 9.72 -34.43
N LYS A 217 14.11 9.19 -34.13
CA LYS A 217 14.28 7.82 -33.63
C LYS A 217 14.61 7.83 -32.15
N MET A 218 14.26 6.77 -31.45
CA MET A 218 14.61 6.60 -30.06
C MET A 218 16.14 6.63 -29.87
N GLN A 219 16.58 6.90 -28.65
CA GLN A 219 17.99 6.86 -28.31
C GLN A 219 18.54 5.43 -28.32
N TYR A 220 19.86 5.28 -28.49
CA TYR A 220 20.54 4.01 -28.34
C TYR A 220 20.18 3.35 -26.97
N PRO A 221 19.86 2.05 -26.94
CA PRO A 221 20.05 1.01 -27.98
C PRO A 221 18.83 0.79 -28.91
N LEU A 222 17.82 1.65 -28.86
CA LEU A 222 16.56 1.52 -29.60
C LEU A 222 16.47 2.44 -30.85
N ASN A 223 17.61 2.90 -31.35
CA ASN A 223 17.72 3.86 -32.45
C ASN A 223 17.24 3.35 -33.82
N THR A 224 16.76 2.12 -33.90
CA THR A 224 16.06 1.57 -35.06
C THR A 224 14.57 1.83 -35.06
N ILE A 225 14.00 2.24 -33.91
CA ILE A 225 12.57 2.44 -33.70
C ILE A 225 12.26 3.94 -33.70
N GLU A 226 11.12 4.30 -34.27
CA GLU A 226 10.65 5.68 -34.25
C GLU A 226 10.23 6.09 -32.83
N ASP A 227 10.62 7.29 -32.44
CA ASP A 227 10.27 7.89 -31.14
C ASP A 227 8.87 8.49 -31.22
N CYS A 228 7.88 7.64 -31.08
CA CYS A 228 6.47 7.95 -31.09
C CYS A 228 5.70 7.03 -30.14
N ASN A 229 4.48 7.40 -29.81
CA ASN A 229 3.67 6.61 -28.86
C ASN A 229 3.49 5.15 -29.32
N TYR A 230 3.25 4.93 -30.61
CA TYR A 230 3.15 3.57 -31.14
C TYR A 230 4.45 2.78 -30.92
N GLY A 231 5.61 3.37 -31.22
CA GLY A 231 6.92 2.74 -31.00
C GLY A 231 7.17 2.40 -29.53
N HIS A 232 6.77 3.29 -28.63
CA HIS A 232 6.86 3.03 -27.18
C HIS A 232 5.97 1.85 -26.76
N TYR A 233 4.72 1.80 -27.20
CA TYR A 233 3.82 0.69 -26.90
C TYR A 233 4.27 -0.63 -27.54
N GLU A 234 4.76 -0.58 -28.78
CA GLU A 234 5.30 -1.76 -29.46
C GLU A 234 6.49 -2.35 -28.66
N MET A 235 7.39 -1.49 -28.15
CA MET A 235 8.49 -1.92 -27.29
C MET A 235 8.00 -2.43 -25.94
N GLN A 236 7.00 -1.82 -25.35
CA GLN A 236 6.42 -2.26 -24.09
C GLN A 236 5.81 -3.65 -24.20
N LEU A 237 4.95 -3.87 -25.22
CA LEU A 237 4.35 -5.18 -25.47
C LEU A 237 5.42 -6.23 -25.79
N SER A 238 6.44 -5.86 -26.59
CA SER A 238 7.56 -6.74 -26.90
C SER A 238 8.36 -7.14 -25.65
N THR A 239 8.52 -6.21 -24.69
CA THR A 239 9.20 -6.48 -23.43
C THR A 239 8.40 -7.48 -22.59
N TYR A 240 7.08 -7.30 -22.48
CA TYR A 240 6.21 -8.23 -21.77
C TYR A 240 6.22 -9.63 -22.41
N ALA A 241 6.11 -9.70 -23.73
CA ALA A 241 6.21 -10.96 -24.48
C ALA A 241 7.55 -11.66 -24.28
N PHE A 242 8.65 -10.89 -24.28
CA PHE A 242 9.97 -11.40 -24.01
C PHE A 242 10.10 -11.97 -22.58
N MET A 243 9.64 -11.24 -21.58
CA MET A 243 9.65 -11.68 -20.18
C MET A 243 8.81 -12.95 -19.99
N LEU A 244 7.65 -13.03 -20.64
CA LEU A 244 6.79 -14.20 -20.61
C LEU A 244 7.53 -15.43 -21.20
N GLN A 245 8.15 -15.28 -22.37
CA GLN A 245 8.92 -16.37 -23.01
C GLN A 245 10.17 -16.79 -22.24
N GLN A 246 10.79 -15.86 -21.48
CA GLN A 246 11.91 -16.25 -20.61
C GLN A 246 11.44 -17.15 -19.45
N ARG A 247 10.24 -16.95 -18.97
CA ARG A 247 9.67 -17.71 -17.86
C ARG A 247 8.95 -18.98 -18.34
N HIS A 248 8.36 -18.90 -19.52
CA HIS A 248 7.58 -19.94 -20.17
C HIS A 248 8.04 -20.14 -21.60
N PRO A 249 9.17 -20.85 -21.81
CA PRO A 249 9.74 -21.07 -23.15
C PRO A 249 8.80 -21.82 -24.11
N GLU A 250 7.85 -22.57 -23.56
CA GLU A 250 6.84 -23.32 -24.29
C GLU A 250 5.79 -22.43 -24.97
N TYR A 251 5.68 -21.16 -24.58
CA TYR A 251 4.69 -20.24 -25.16
C TYR A 251 5.17 -19.61 -26.45
N VAL A 252 4.35 -19.69 -27.46
CA VAL A 252 4.58 -19.04 -28.76
C VAL A 252 3.76 -17.77 -28.79
N ILE A 253 4.44 -16.62 -28.91
CA ILE A 253 3.76 -15.33 -29.12
C ILE A 253 3.25 -15.30 -30.56
N LYS A 254 1.93 -15.37 -30.73
CA LYS A 254 1.28 -15.35 -32.04
C LYS A 254 1.13 -13.92 -32.57
N ASP A 255 0.76 -13.00 -31.69
CA ASP A 255 0.51 -11.62 -32.05
C ASP A 255 0.68 -10.69 -30.85
N LEU A 256 0.98 -9.42 -31.12
CA LEU A 256 1.00 -8.33 -30.16
C LEU A 256 -0.01 -7.28 -30.64
N ILE A 257 -1.08 -7.12 -29.91
CA ILE A 257 -2.19 -6.26 -30.32
C ILE A 257 -2.31 -5.08 -29.37
N LEU A 258 -2.26 -3.88 -29.93
CA LEU A 258 -2.59 -2.64 -29.27
C LEU A 258 -4.03 -2.26 -29.61
N ASN A 259 -4.88 -2.21 -28.59
CA ASN A 259 -6.27 -1.80 -28.74
C ASN A 259 -6.42 -0.34 -28.35
N HIS A 260 -6.71 0.52 -29.30
CA HIS A 260 -6.85 1.96 -29.11
C HIS A 260 -8.29 2.41 -29.29
N TYR A 261 -8.79 3.17 -28.30
CA TYR A 261 -10.07 3.87 -28.39
C TYR A 261 -9.83 5.37 -28.57
N ASP A 262 -10.42 5.97 -29.57
CA ASP A 262 -10.39 7.42 -29.74
C ASP A 262 -11.40 8.13 -28.81
N HIS A 263 -11.43 9.47 -28.86
CA HIS A 263 -12.36 10.29 -28.09
C HIS A 263 -13.85 10.03 -28.39
N ASN A 264 -14.17 9.41 -29.50
CA ASN A 264 -15.52 9.00 -29.89
C ASN A 264 -15.79 7.53 -29.55
N MET A 265 -14.93 6.89 -28.74
CA MET A 265 -15.00 5.47 -28.37
C MET A 265 -14.90 4.52 -29.59
N LYS A 266 -14.40 5.01 -30.75
CA LYS A 266 -14.11 4.16 -31.88
C LYS A 266 -12.87 3.33 -31.63
N ASN A 267 -13.03 2.03 -31.71
CA ASN A 267 -11.96 1.06 -31.51
C ASN A 267 -11.10 0.90 -32.79
N THR A 268 -9.77 0.85 -32.60
CA THR A 268 -8.82 0.52 -33.65
C THR A 268 -7.79 -0.45 -33.11
N LEU A 269 -7.62 -1.60 -33.75
CA LEU A 269 -6.62 -2.60 -33.40
C LEU A 269 -5.38 -2.37 -34.26
N TYR A 270 -4.21 -2.31 -33.58
CA TYR A 270 -2.91 -2.23 -34.23
C TYR A 270 -2.13 -3.50 -33.91
N HIS A 271 -1.68 -4.19 -34.97
CA HIS A 271 -0.78 -5.32 -34.86
C HIS A 271 0.66 -4.82 -34.73
N CYS A 272 1.29 -5.08 -33.62
CA CYS A 272 2.63 -4.63 -33.32
C CYS A 272 3.66 -5.72 -33.67
N ILE A 273 4.81 -5.30 -34.14
CA ILE A 273 5.92 -6.22 -34.43
C ILE A 273 6.55 -6.66 -33.11
N TYR A 274 6.83 -7.95 -32.96
CA TYR A 274 7.57 -8.45 -31.80
C TYR A 274 9.06 -8.11 -31.94
N ARG A 275 9.51 -7.06 -31.26
CA ARG A 275 10.87 -6.49 -31.26
C ARG A 275 11.79 -7.23 -30.31
N LYS A 276 11.89 -8.55 -30.44
CA LYS A 276 12.65 -9.43 -29.50
C LYS A 276 14.10 -9.04 -29.37
N ASP A 277 14.77 -8.70 -30.48
CA ASP A 277 16.21 -8.38 -30.47
C ASP A 277 16.49 -6.98 -29.94
N GLU A 278 15.57 -6.04 -30.17
CA GLU A 278 15.61 -4.72 -29.55
C GLU A 278 15.47 -4.80 -28.04
N VAL A 279 14.57 -5.63 -27.53
CA VAL A 279 14.41 -5.87 -26.10
C VAL A 279 15.70 -6.47 -25.50
N LYS A 280 16.31 -7.45 -26.16
CA LYS A 280 17.60 -8.01 -25.71
C LYS A 280 18.69 -6.95 -25.64
N ARG A 281 18.82 -6.11 -26.68
CA ARG A 281 19.80 -5.01 -26.72
C ARG A 281 19.56 -4.01 -25.58
N MET A 282 18.31 -3.62 -25.35
CA MET A 282 17.92 -2.70 -24.28
C MET A 282 18.29 -3.26 -22.90
N LEU A 283 17.97 -4.52 -22.64
CA LEU A 283 18.29 -5.17 -21.37
C LEU A 283 19.82 -5.32 -21.18
N ALA A 284 20.56 -5.69 -22.23
CA ALA A 284 22.01 -5.82 -22.18
C ALA A 284 22.68 -4.46 -21.84
N ASP A 285 22.23 -3.37 -22.47
CA ASP A 285 22.74 -2.02 -22.20
C ASP A 285 22.40 -1.58 -20.75
N TYR A 286 21.17 -1.83 -20.31
CA TYR A 286 20.77 -1.55 -18.93
C TYR A 286 21.66 -2.27 -17.91
N TYR A 287 21.87 -3.57 -18.08
CA TYR A 287 22.73 -4.33 -17.15
C TYR A 287 24.19 -3.88 -17.19
N LYS A 288 24.70 -3.51 -18.36
CA LYS A 288 26.06 -2.95 -18.51
C LYS A 288 26.20 -1.65 -17.74
N LYS A 289 25.26 -0.72 -17.91
CA LYS A 289 25.22 0.57 -17.19
C LYS A 289 25.08 0.38 -15.68
N LYS A 290 24.19 -0.49 -15.25
CA LYS A 290 24.00 -0.82 -13.83
C LYS A 290 25.25 -1.42 -13.20
N LYS A 291 25.95 -2.30 -13.90
CA LYS A 291 27.23 -2.87 -13.44
C LYS A 291 28.32 -1.82 -13.30
N GLN A 292 28.38 -0.84 -14.22
CA GLN A 292 29.31 0.28 -14.14
C GLN A 292 28.97 1.20 -12.95
N GLN A 293 27.71 1.53 -12.73
CA GLN A 293 27.26 2.35 -11.57
C GLN A 293 27.60 1.68 -10.24
N LEU A 294 27.38 0.37 -10.12
CA LEU A 294 27.72 -0.39 -8.92
C LEU A 294 29.24 -0.41 -8.67
N LYS A 295 30.05 -0.53 -9.73
CA LYS A 295 31.51 -0.45 -9.62
C LYS A 295 31.98 0.96 -9.20
N ALA A 296 31.35 2.00 -9.72
CA ALA A 296 31.67 3.39 -9.36
C ALA A 296 31.28 3.70 -7.90
N ALA A 297 30.11 3.20 -7.45
CA ALA A 297 29.66 3.35 -6.07
C ALA A 297 30.60 2.68 -5.06
N ARG A 298 31.15 1.52 -5.41
CA ARG A 298 32.13 0.79 -4.56
C ARG A 298 33.52 1.46 -4.50
N ARG A 299 33.83 2.36 -5.44
CA ARG A 299 35.13 3.09 -5.51
C ARG A 299 35.08 4.44 -4.77
N LYS A 300 33.96 4.91 -4.29
CA LYS A 300 33.91 6.12 -3.46
C LYS A 300 34.54 5.78 -2.10
N PRO A 301 35.58 6.51 -1.65
CA PRO A 301 36.15 6.32 -0.33
C PRO A 301 35.12 6.65 0.72
N ILE A 302 35.06 5.84 1.77
CA ILE A 302 34.29 6.14 2.97
C ILE A 302 35.03 7.32 3.62
N VAL A 303 34.47 8.51 3.55
CA VAL A 303 34.93 9.67 4.33
C VAL A 303 34.39 9.46 5.73
N TYR A 304 35.31 9.21 6.68
CA TYR A 304 35.01 9.11 8.10
C TYR A 304 34.79 10.49 8.70
#